data_15f1698d3e17c533f32ef3506c79c689
#
_entry.id   15f1698d3e17c533f32ef3506c79c689
#
_cell.length_a   1.000
_cell.length_b   1.000
_cell.length_c   1.000
_cell.angle_alpha   90.00
_cell.angle_beta   90.00
_cell.angle_gamma   90.00
#
_symmetry.space_group_name_H-M   'P 1'
#
loop_
_entity.id
_entity.type
_entity.pdbx_description
1 polymer ?
#
loop_
_entity_poly.entity_id
_entity_poly.type
_entity_poly.pdbx_seq_one_letter_code
_entity_poly.pdbx_strand_id
1 'polypeptide(L)'
;MRGVLRPGGVAVDAGAYKGGYTYWMREEVGTSGHVLAFEPQPALATFIRRAVKAFSWTNVDVEQAGLSAARGERTLHAPGSGPTQDASLVGALAGPDARHYTVRTETLDDFLDQRRLGRPVDFIKCDVEGHELDSFFGAEAVLTTDRPILLFECEVRHNPDRTVTEVFDYLQDLGYRGSFFWHGDLLDVRQFDLEAHQTLGRAPYANNFVFEPG
;
A
#
# COMPACT_ATOMS: atom_id res chain seq x y z
N MET A 1 -8.01 3.55 10.98
CA MET A 1 -6.82 3.04 11.70
C MET A 1 -6.99 3.04 13.22
N ARG A 2 -7.52 4.13 13.82
CA ARG A 2 -7.74 4.12 15.29
C ARG A 2 -8.67 2.98 15.70
N GLY A 3 -8.18 2.13 16.62
CA GLY A 3 -8.91 0.93 17.08
C GLY A 3 -8.69 -0.34 16.26
N VAL A 4 -8.01 -0.27 15.11
CA VAL A 4 -7.61 -1.44 14.29
C VAL A 4 -6.23 -1.92 14.72
N LEU A 5 -5.25 -1.02 14.73
CA LEU A 5 -3.91 -1.31 15.25
C LEU A 5 -3.89 -1.30 16.77
N ARG A 6 -3.08 -2.18 17.36
CA ARG A 6 -2.92 -2.32 18.81
C ARG A 6 -1.46 -2.12 19.21
N PRO A 7 -1.18 -1.65 20.42
CA PRO A 7 0.18 -1.64 20.94
C PRO A 7 0.83 -3.02 20.83
N GLY A 8 2.06 -3.08 20.30
CA GLY A 8 2.77 -4.32 20.02
C GLY A 8 2.52 -4.91 18.64
N GLY A 9 1.57 -4.38 17.84
CA GLY A 9 1.26 -4.87 16.51
C GLY A 9 2.35 -4.57 15.48
N VAL A 10 2.25 -5.22 14.32
CA VAL A 10 3.10 -5.01 13.13
C VAL A 10 2.25 -4.44 12.02
N ALA A 11 2.69 -3.33 11.44
CA ALA A 11 2.02 -2.68 10.31
C ALA A 11 2.97 -2.51 9.12
N VAL A 12 2.42 -2.59 7.92
CA VAL A 12 3.10 -2.35 6.65
C VAL A 12 2.50 -1.11 5.97
N ASP A 13 3.37 -0.18 5.55
CA ASP A 13 3.04 1.01 4.77
C ASP A 13 3.66 0.88 3.38
N ALA A 14 2.92 0.32 2.43
CA ALA A 14 3.33 0.19 1.05
C ALA A 14 2.97 1.47 0.27
N GLY A 15 3.97 2.10 -0.33
CA GLY A 15 3.84 3.45 -0.89
C GLY A 15 3.82 4.52 0.20
N ALA A 16 4.87 4.55 1.03
CA ALA A 16 4.90 5.40 2.23
C ALA A 16 5.00 6.90 1.93
N TYR A 17 5.40 7.29 0.71
CA TYR A 17 5.53 8.69 0.25
C TYR A 17 6.35 9.55 1.22
N LYS A 18 5.72 10.45 1.96
CA LYS A 18 6.34 11.31 2.98
C LYS A 18 6.20 10.76 4.42
N GLY A 19 5.71 9.53 4.57
CA GLY A 19 5.60 8.88 5.87
C GLY A 19 4.41 9.32 6.72
N GLY A 20 3.35 9.85 6.12
CA GLY A 20 2.16 10.27 6.86
C GLY A 20 1.45 9.10 7.55
N TYR A 21 1.20 8.03 6.81
CA TYR A 21 0.65 6.79 7.38
C TYR A 21 1.65 6.09 8.28
N THR A 22 2.94 6.03 7.91
CA THR A 22 4.02 5.51 8.75
C THR A 22 4.02 6.14 10.15
N TYR A 23 3.86 7.48 10.24
CA TYR A 23 3.76 8.19 11.51
C TYR A 23 2.56 7.71 12.34
N TRP A 24 1.36 7.67 11.76
CA TRP A 24 0.16 7.25 12.49
C TRP A 24 0.19 5.78 12.91
N MET A 25 0.66 4.90 12.04
CA MET A 25 0.84 3.48 12.38
C MET A 25 1.81 3.31 13.55
N ARG A 26 2.94 4.03 13.50
CA ARG A 26 3.95 3.99 14.55
C ARG A 26 3.39 4.45 15.91
N GLU A 27 2.55 5.49 15.92
CA GLU A 27 1.89 5.94 17.15
C GLU A 27 0.92 4.88 17.70
N GLU A 28 0.13 4.26 16.83
CA GLU A 28 -0.87 3.25 17.24
C GLU A 28 -0.23 1.94 17.72
N VAL A 29 0.82 1.44 17.04
CA VAL A 29 1.51 0.22 17.49
C VAL A 29 2.41 0.46 18.70
N GLY A 30 2.75 1.70 19.00
CA GLY A 30 3.59 2.10 20.12
C GLY A 30 5.02 1.55 20.03
N THR A 31 5.81 1.78 21.07
CA THR A 31 7.24 1.40 21.09
C THR A 31 7.50 -0.11 21.10
N SER A 32 6.52 -0.92 21.48
CA SER A 32 6.59 -2.39 21.45
C SER A 32 6.16 -2.99 20.12
N GLY A 33 5.51 -2.21 19.24
CA GLY A 33 5.12 -2.61 17.91
C GLY A 33 6.19 -2.30 16.86
N HIS A 34 5.87 -2.51 15.58
CA HIS A 34 6.79 -2.28 14.48
C HIS A 34 6.08 -1.81 13.22
N VAL A 35 6.71 -0.92 12.45
CA VAL A 35 6.22 -0.46 11.15
C VAL A 35 7.28 -0.70 10.09
N LEU A 36 6.87 -1.33 8.99
CA LEU A 36 7.67 -1.53 7.79
C LEU A 36 7.16 -0.59 6.71
N ALA A 37 7.94 0.42 6.36
CA ALA A 37 7.61 1.41 5.35
C ALA A 37 8.37 1.13 4.04
N PHE A 38 7.65 0.91 2.95
CA PHE A 38 8.21 0.70 1.61
C PHE A 38 7.98 1.93 0.75
N GLU A 39 9.06 2.50 0.24
CA GLU A 39 9.02 3.66 -0.66
C GLU A 39 10.09 3.52 -1.74
N PRO A 40 9.70 3.34 -3.02
CA PRO A 40 10.66 3.11 -4.09
C PRO A 40 11.46 4.35 -4.49
N GLN A 41 10.94 5.57 -4.30
CA GLN A 41 11.63 6.80 -4.69
C GLN A 41 12.78 7.12 -3.72
N PRO A 42 14.05 7.20 -4.17
CA PRO A 42 15.21 7.38 -3.27
C PRO A 42 15.13 8.63 -2.41
N ALA A 43 14.61 9.73 -2.97
CA ALA A 43 14.50 11.00 -2.26
C ALA A 43 13.49 10.92 -1.11
N LEU A 44 12.35 10.25 -1.34
CA LEU A 44 11.30 10.08 -0.33
C LEU A 44 11.71 9.07 0.74
N ALA A 45 12.26 7.92 0.36
CA ALA A 45 12.81 6.97 1.32
C ALA A 45 13.88 7.61 2.22
N THR A 46 14.75 8.46 1.63
CA THR A 46 15.74 9.23 2.40
C THR A 46 15.08 10.24 3.33
N PHE A 47 14.02 10.90 2.88
CA PHE A 47 13.25 11.84 3.71
C PHE A 47 12.65 11.14 4.93
N ILE A 48 12.00 9.99 4.74
CA ILE A 48 11.42 9.21 5.84
C ILE A 48 12.52 8.74 6.81
N ARG A 49 13.65 8.20 6.30
CA ARG A 49 14.79 7.79 7.12
C ARG A 49 15.35 8.93 7.98
N ARG A 50 15.40 10.15 7.43
CA ARG A 50 15.81 11.34 8.20
C ARG A 50 14.80 11.67 9.30
N ALA A 51 13.49 11.57 9.03
CA ALA A 51 12.47 11.74 10.06
C ALA A 51 12.60 10.68 11.17
N VAL A 52 12.72 9.41 10.80
CA VAL A 52 12.97 8.29 11.75
C VAL A 52 14.14 8.59 12.67
N LYS A 53 15.26 9.06 12.09
CA LYS A 53 16.46 9.42 12.87
C LYS A 53 16.23 10.66 13.75
N ALA A 54 15.64 11.72 13.19
CA ALA A 54 15.45 12.99 13.89
C ALA A 54 14.51 12.87 15.10
N PHE A 55 13.48 12.03 14.97
CA PHE A 55 12.50 11.79 16.02
C PHE A 55 12.80 10.54 16.87
N SER A 56 13.95 9.90 16.63
CA SER A 56 14.37 8.69 17.34
C SER A 56 13.31 7.57 17.33
N TRP A 57 12.69 7.34 16.19
CA TRP A 57 11.72 6.25 16.02
C TRP A 57 12.46 4.91 15.92
N THR A 58 12.44 4.14 16.99
CA THR A 58 13.17 2.86 17.09
C THR A 58 12.37 1.66 16.54
N ASN A 59 11.12 1.88 16.20
CA ASN A 59 10.15 0.87 15.76
C ASN A 59 9.69 1.07 14.31
N VAL A 60 10.47 1.76 13.48
CA VAL A 60 10.18 1.99 12.07
C VAL A 60 11.38 1.59 11.22
N ASP A 61 11.19 0.63 10.33
CA ASP A 61 12.13 0.32 9.26
C ASP A 61 11.66 0.92 7.94
N VAL A 62 12.58 1.53 7.21
CA VAL A 62 12.30 2.14 5.90
C VAL A 62 13.07 1.40 4.81
N GLU A 63 12.34 0.72 3.95
CA GLU A 63 12.87 -0.02 2.82
C GLU A 63 12.70 0.78 1.54
N GLN A 64 13.83 1.02 0.83
CA GLN A 64 13.81 1.69 -0.47
C GLN A 64 13.53 0.65 -1.56
N ALA A 65 12.30 0.24 -1.66
CA ALA A 65 11.79 -0.69 -2.66
C ALA A 65 10.28 -0.49 -2.87
N GLY A 66 9.77 -0.92 -4.01
CA GLY A 66 8.34 -1.13 -4.22
C GLY A 66 7.96 -2.56 -3.83
N LEU A 67 6.76 -2.77 -3.28
CA LEU A 67 6.20 -4.11 -3.16
C LEU A 67 5.65 -4.57 -4.53
N SER A 68 5.82 -5.85 -4.85
CA SER A 68 5.44 -6.43 -6.13
C SER A 68 5.29 -7.96 -6.01
N ALA A 69 4.73 -8.59 -7.03
CA ALA A 69 4.61 -10.05 -7.14
C ALA A 69 5.95 -10.80 -7.23
N ALA A 70 7.05 -10.11 -7.51
CA ALA A 70 8.37 -10.72 -7.62
C ALA A 70 9.48 -9.74 -7.24
N ARG A 71 10.57 -10.31 -6.69
CA ARG A 71 11.82 -9.57 -6.47
C ARG A 71 12.49 -9.25 -7.80
N GLY A 72 13.08 -8.07 -7.87
CA GLY A 72 13.84 -7.66 -9.05
C GLY A 72 14.02 -6.15 -9.15
N GLU A 73 14.17 -5.70 -10.38
CA GLU A 73 14.21 -4.29 -10.73
C GLU A 73 13.08 -3.97 -11.71
N ARG A 74 12.44 -2.82 -11.50
CA ARG A 74 11.39 -2.30 -12.39
C ARG A 74 11.61 -0.83 -12.66
N THR A 75 11.02 -0.36 -13.74
CA THR A 75 11.00 1.08 -14.04
C THR A 75 9.84 1.72 -13.29
N LEU A 76 10.14 2.69 -12.44
CA LEU A 76 9.17 3.59 -11.82
C LEU A 76 9.01 4.82 -12.69
N HIS A 77 7.79 5.15 -13.02
CA HIS A 77 7.40 6.31 -13.83
C HIS A 77 6.89 7.40 -12.90
N ALA A 78 7.54 8.57 -12.91
CA ALA A 78 7.21 9.68 -12.04
C ALA A 78 6.91 10.94 -12.86
N PRO A 79 5.68 11.46 -12.87
CA PRO A 79 5.36 12.70 -13.55
C PRO A 79 6.04 13.90 -12.90
N GLY A 80 6.31 14.94 -13.71
CA GLY A 80 6.88 16.19 -13.23
C GLY A 80 8.37 16.14 -12.89
N SER A 81 8.88 17.17 -12.21
CA SER A 81 10.32 17.40 -12.00
C SER A 81 10.84 16.99 -10.61
N GLY A 82 9.97 16.65 -9.66
CA GLY A 82 10.31 16.28 -8.27
C GLY A 82 9.73 14.95 -7.82
N PRO A 83 10.04 14.49 -6.60
CA PRO A 83 9.37 13.34 -6.00
C PRO A 83 7.87 13.60 -5.93
N THR A 84 7.05 12.61 -6.28
CA THR A 84 5.62 12.75 -6.42
C THR A 84 4.89 11.55 -5.83
N GLN A 85 3.66 11.78 -5.37
CA GLN A 85 2.76 10.70 -4.97
C GLN A 85 2.28 9.89 -6.18
N ASP A 86 2.15 10.51 -7.35
CA ASP A 86 1.64 9.87 -8.57
C ASP A 86 2.71 9.02 -9.29
N ALA A 87 3.76 8.60 -8.62
CA ALA A 87 4.77 7.71 -9.18
C ALA A 87 4.29 6.27 -9.17
N SER A 88 4.29 5.63 -10.35
CA SER A 88 3.74 4.29 -10.55
C SER A 88 4.73 3.34 -11.23
N LEU A 89 4.62 2.06 -10.92
CA LEU A 89 5.27 0.97 -11.66
C LEU A 89 4.51 0.59 -12.95
N VAL A 90 3.32 1.15 -13.16
CA VAL A 90 2.49 0.95 -14.36
C VAL A 90 2.89 1.95 -15.44
N GLY A 91 3.56 1.47 -16.47
CA GLY A 91 4.13 2.32 -17.53
C GLY A 91 3.11 3.08 -18.37
N ALA A 92 1.90 2.57 -18.50
CA ALA A 92 0.82 3.19 -19.27
C ALA A 92 0.36 4.55 -18.71
N LEU A 93 0.68 4.85 -17.45
CA LEU A 93 0.35 6.11 -16.78
C LEU A 93 1.40 7.21 -17.02
N ALA A 94 2.53 6.86 -17.63
CA ALA A 94 3.62 7.80 -17.90
C ALA A 94 3.26 8.76 -19.03
N GLY A 95 3.11 10.04 -18.70
CA GLY A 95 3.04 11.11 -19.72
C GLY A 95 4.41 11.30 -20.41
N PRO A 96 4.46 12.09 -21.51
CA PRO A 96 5.68 12.29 -22.30
C PRO A 96 6.85 12.90 -21.50
N ASP A 97 6.56 13.63 -20.43
CA ASP A 97 7.56 14.29 -19.57
C ASP A 97 7.86 13.50 -18.29
N ALA A 98 7.42 12.25 -18.20
CA ALA A 98 7.65 11.42 -17.01
C ALA A 98 9.15 11.08 -16.89
N ARG A 99 9.64 11.15 -15.67
CA ARG A 99 10.98 10.66 -15.34
C ARG A 99 10.90 9.17 -15.03
N HIS A 100 11.96 8.48 -15.40
CA HIS A 100 12.07 7.04 -15.23
C HIS A 100 13.21 6.73 -14.26
N TYR A 101 12.92 5.90 -13.27
CA TYR A 101 13.92 5.41 -12.32
C TYR A 101 13.92 3.89 -12.32
N THR A 102 15.09 3.28 -12.34
CA THR A 102 15.20 1.87 -11.97
C THR A 102 15.09 1.77 -10.46
N VAL A 103 14.10 1.03 -9.98
CA VAL A 103 13.86 0.80 -8.56
C VAL A 103 13.83 -0.68 -8.28
N ARG A 104 14.26 -1.05 -7.08
CA ARG A 104 14.16 -2.42 -6.58
C ARG A 104 12.72 -2.75 -6.23
N THR A 105 12.29 -3.97 -6.53
CA THR A 105 11.04 -4.54 -6.04
C THR A 105 11.32 -5.73 -5.13
N GLU A 106 10.44 -5.92 -4.14
CA GLU A 106 10.45 -7.02 -3.18
C GLU A 106 9.06 -7.64 -3.12
N THR A 107 8.98 -8.92 -2.75
CA THR A 107 7.75 -9.50 -2.23
C THR A 107 7.69 -9.26 -0.72
N LEU A 108 6.50 -9.04 -0.17
CA LEU A 108 6.37 -8.88 1.28
C LEU A 108 6.71 -10.20 2.00
N ASP A 109 6.33 -11.33 1.42
CA ASP A 109 6.58 -12.65 1.96
C ASP A 109 8.09 -12.92 2.13
N ASP A 110 8.88 -12.76 1.06
CA ASP A 110 10.35 -12.95 1.12
C ASP A 110 11.02 -11.95 2.07
N PHE A 111 10.54 -10.70 2.09
CA PHE A 111 11.09 -9.68 2.96
C PHE A 111 10.92 -10.02 4.44
N LEU A 112 9.73 -10.47 4.83
CA LEU A 112 9.44 -10.87 6.21
C LEU A 112 10.18 -12.14 6.62
N ASP A 113 10.30 -13.11 5.73
CA ASP A 113 11.06 -14.34 5.96
C ASP A 113 12.52 -14.04 6.27
N GLN A 114 13.14 -13.10 5.54
CA GLN A 114 14.51 -12.68 5.77
C GLN A 114 14.68 -11.88 7.07
N ARG A 115 13.70 -11.07 7.44
CA ARG A 115 13.73 -10.24 8.65
C ARG A 115 13.48 -11.01 9.93
N ARG A 116 12.77 -12.15 9.86
CA ARG A 116 12.44 -13.01 11.01
C ARG A 116 11.84 -12.24 12.18
N LEU A 117 10.83 -11.40 11.89
CA LEU A 117 10.20 -10.57 12.93
C LEU A 117 9.55 -11.40 14.04
N GLY A 118 9.19 -12.67 13.76
CA GLY A 118 8.62 -13.61 14.74
C GLY A 118 7.24 -13.20 15.27
N ARG A 119 6.57 -12.29 14.56
CA ARG A 119 5.24 -11.77 14.89
C ARG A 119 4.43 -11.60 13.61
N PRO A 120 3.10 -11.85 13.66
CA PRO A 120 2.24 -11.66 12.50
C PRO A 120 2.13 -10.18 12.12
N VAL A 121 1.81 -9.94 10.86
CA VAL A 121 1.40 -8.62 10.36
C VAL A 121 -0.08 -8.42 10.69
N ASP A 122 -0.41 -7.33 11.37
CA ASP A 122 -1.79 -7.01 11.78
C ASP A 122 -2.52 -6.10 10.77
N PHE A 123 -1.75 -5.29 10.03
CA PHE A 123 -2.31 -4.27 9.16
C PHE A 123 -1.39 -3.97 7.97
N ILE A 124 -1.98 -3.82 6.79
CA ILE A 124 -1.30 -3.35 5.58
C ILE A 124 -2.06 -2.16 5.00
N LYS A 125 -1.39 -1.01 4.85
CA LYS A 125 -1.82 0.06 3.96
C LYS A 125 -1.09 -0.13 2.63
N CYS A 126 -1.83 -0.14 1.52
CA CYS A 126 -1.27 -0.25 0.19
C CYS A 126 -1.83 0.86 -0.71
N ASP A 127 -0.92 1.72 -1.19
CA ASP A 127 -1.23 2.84 -2.06
C ASP A 127 -0.02 3.03 -2.98
N VAL A 128 -0.05 2.31 -4.08
CA VAL A 128 1.09 2.09 -4.97
C VAL A 128 0.76 2.42 -6.43
N GLU A 129 -0.29 3.23 -6.61
CA GLU A 129 -0.66 3.88 -7.85
C GLU A 129 -0.82 2.88 -9.02
N GLY A 130 -1.71 1.90 -8.83
CA GLY A 130 -2.07 0.90 -9.84
C GLY A 130 -1.28 -0.41 -9.77
N HIS A 131 -0.45 -0.60 -8.76
CA HIS A 131 0.33 -1.83 -8.56
C HIS A 131 -0.14 -2.67 -7.35
N GLU A 132 -1.37 -2.43 -6.89
CA GLU A 132 -1.94 -3.03 -5.66
C GLU A 132 -2.04 -4.55 -5.79
N LEU A 133 -2.59 -5.05 -6.90
CA LEU A 133 -2.76 -6.49 -7.11
C LEU A 133 -1.42 -7.25 -7.12
N ASP A 134 -0.41 -6.71 -7.82
CA ASP A 134 0.93 -7.31 -7.81
C ASP A 134 1.56 -7.26 -6.41
N SER A 135 1.31 -6.21 -5.63
CA SER A 135 1.76 -6.12 -4.24
C SER A 135 1.10 -7.19 -3.36
N PHE A 136 -0.19 -7.45 -3.56
CA PHE A 136 -0.92 -8.51 -2.85
C PHE A 136 -0.51 -9.90 -3.30
N PHE A 137 -0.19 -10.13 -4.58
CA PHE A 137 0.40 -11.40 -5.03
C PHE A 137 1.73 -11.69 -4.32
N GLY A 138 2.56 -10.67 -4.09
CA GLY A 138 3.81 -10.81 -3.34
C GLY A 138 3.65 -10.89 -1.82
N ALA A 139 2.42 -10.90 -1.32
CA ALA A 139 2.06 -10.97 0.09
C ALA A 139 1.12 -12.17 0.39
N GLU A 140 0.98 -13.14 -0.53
CA GLU A 140 -0.03 -14.20 -0.41
C GLU A 140 0.11 -15.04 0.86
N ALA A 141 1.34 -15.36 1.27
CA ALA A 141 1.57 -16.10 2.52
C ALA A 141 1.14 -15.28 3.73
N VAL A 142 1.48 -13.99 3.78
CA VAL A 142 1.04 -13.07 4.84
C VAL A 142 -0.49 -12.93 4.85
N LEU A 143 -1.11 -12.76 3.69
CA LEU A 143 -2.56 -12.61 3.57
C LEU A 143 -3.31 -13.86 4.03
N THR A 144 -2.76 -15.04 3.81
CA THR A 144 -3.40 -16.31 4.17
C THR A 144 -3.11 -16.75 5.60
N THR A 145 -1.90 -16.48 6.13
CA THR A 145 -1.47 -16.94 7.46
C THR A 145 -1.70 -15.91 8.55
N ASP A 146 -1.25 -14.67 8.35
CA ASP A 146 -1.35 -13.59 9.33
C ASP A 146 -2.72 -12.91 9.29
N ARG A 147 -3.35 -12.90 8.10
CA ARG A 147 -4.67 -12.34 7.85
C ARG A 147 -4.83 -10.88 8.32
N PRO A 148 -3.95 -9.98 7.88
CA PRO A 148 -3.99 -8.57 8.29
C PRO A 148 -5.27 -7.88 7.80
N ILE A 149 -5.66 -6.80 8.48
CA ILE A 149 -6.62 -5.84 7.92
C ILE A 149 -5.91 -5.03 6.84
N LEU A 150 -6.57 -4.84 5.69
CA LEU A 150 -6.05 -4.13 4.54
C LEU A 150 -6.77 -2.79 4.38
N LEU A 151 -6.01 -1.71 4.19
CA LEU A 151 -6.50 -0.43 3.71
C LEU A 151 -5.74 -0.11 2.44
N PHE A 152 -6.42 0.03 1.31
CA PHE A 152 -5.73 0.35 0.07
C PHE A 152 -6.47 1.36 -0.78
N GLU A 153 -5.71 2.10 -1.57
CA GLU A 153 -6.22 2.94 -2.63
C GLU A 153 -6.13 2.18 -3.96
N CYS A 154 -7.24 2.12 -4.70
CA CYS A 154 -7.26 1.50 -6.01
C CYS A 154 -8.20 2.27 -6.93
N GLU A 155 -7.69 2.70 -8.08
CA GLU A 155 -8.42 3.53 -9.02
C GLU A 155 -8.35 2.98 -10.44
N VAL A 156 -9.50 3.05 -11.15
CA VAL A 156 -9.56 2.64 -12.56
C VAL A 156 -8.57 3.42 -13.42
N ARG A 157 -8.33 4.69 -13.12
CA ARG A 157 -7.38 5.53 -13.87
C ARG A 157 -5.93 5.07 -13.77
N HIS A 158 -5.59 4.35 -12.70
CA HIS A 158 -4.24 3.81 -12.47
C HIS A 158 -4.10 2.36 -12.94
N ASN A 159 -5.19 1.73 -13.39
CA ASN A 159 -5.23 0.33 -13.81
C ASN A 159 -5.76 0.18 -15.25
N PRO A 160 -5.05 0.67 -16.27
CA PRO A 160 -5.54 0.66 -17.65
C PRO A 160 -5.72 -0.74 -18.23
N ASP A 161 -4.96 -1.72 -17.74
CA ASP A 161 -4.95 -3.11 -18.22
C ASP A 161 -5.69 -4.08 -17.28
N ARG A 162 -6.19 -3.60 -16.12
CA ARG A 162 -6.87 -4.40 -15.09
C ARG A 162 -8.05 -3.62 -14.52
N THR A 163 -9.02 -4.33 -13.97
CA THR A 163 -10.15 -3.71 -13.28
C THR A 163 -9.88 -3.63 -11.78
N VAL A 164 -10.45 -2.64 -11.12
CA VAL A 164 -10.43 -2.53 -9.66
C VAL A 164 -11.06 -3.76 -9.00
N THR A 165 -12.04 -4.36 -9.67
CA THR A 165 -12.73 -5.57 -9.19
C THR A 165 -11.83 -6.81 -9.19
N GLU A 166 -10.81 -6.90 -10.03
CA GLU A 166 -9.85 -8.02 -9.97
C GLU A 166 -9.09 -8.06 -8.62
N VAL A 167 -8.83 -6.91 -8.02
CA VAL A 167 -8.26 -6.84 -6.66
C VAL A 167 -9.25 -7.36 -5.63
N PHE A 168 -10.54 -7.00 -5.78
CA PHE A 168 -11.57 -7.47 -4.87
C PHE A 168 -11.77 -8.98 -4.97
N ASP A 169 -11.87 -9.50 -6.19
CA ASP A 169 -12.07 -10.92 -6.46
C ASP A 169 -10.92 -11.74 -5.85
N TYR A 170 -9.67 -11.33 -6.08
CA TYR A 170 -8.50 -11.98 -5.50
C TYR A 170 -8.55 -12.03 -3.96
N LEU A 171 -8.84 -10.90 -3.31
CA LEU A 171 -8.91 -10.85 -1.86
C LEU A 171 -10.11 -11.63 -1.29
N GLN A 172 -11.25 -11.63 -2.00
CA GLN A 172 -12.42 -12.43 -1.62
C GLN A 172 -12.15 -13.92 -1.75
N ASP A 173 -11.41 -14.36 -2.78
CA ASP A 173 -10.98 -15.76 -2.95
C ASP A 173 -10.06 -16.21 -1.80
N LEU A 174 -9.28 -15.29 -1.21
CA LEU A 174 -8.51 -15.53 0.01
C LEU A 174 -9.35 -15.44 1.30
N GLY A 175 -10.67 -15.24 1.19
CA GLY A 175 -11.61 -15.23 2.31
C GLY A 175 -11.68 -13.89 3.06
N TYR A 176 -11.39 -12.77 2.38
CA TYR A 176 -11.62 -11.44 2.93
C TYR A 176 -13.01 -10.92 2.61
N ARG A 177 -13.50 -10.01 3.43
CA ARG A 177 -14.70 -9.20 3.20
C ARG A 177 -14.31 -7.76 2.96
N GLY A 178 -14.75 -7.18 1.84
CA GLY A 178 -14.38 -5.84 1.43
C GLY A 178 -15.49 -4.82 1.67
N SER A 179 -15.06 -3.60 1.96
CA SER A 179 -15.92 -2.43 2.08
C SER A 179 -15.25 -1.20 1.45
N PHE A 180 -16.03 -0.21 1.06
CA PHE A 180 -15.54 1.06 0.53
C PHE A 180 -16.24 2.25 1.17
N PHE A 181 -15.56 3.40 1.22
CA PHE A 181 -16.10 4.63 1.79
C PHE A 181 -16.96 5.37 0.75
N TRP A 182 -18.21 5.65 1.11
CA TRP A 182 -19.15 6.38 0.28
C TRP A 182 -20.07 7.28 1.10
N HIS A 183 -20.08 8.60 0.83
CA HIS A 183 -20.87 9.61 1.58
C HIS A 183 -20.69 9.58 3.11
N GLY A 184 -19.56 9.11 3.60
CA GLY A 184 -19.29 9.00 5.04
C GLY A 184 -19.66 7.64 5.63
N ASP A 185 -20.30 6.76 4.88
CA ASP A 185 -20.63 5.40 5.25
C ASP A 185 -19.60 4.40 4.70
N LEU A 186 -19.56 3.23 5.28
CA LEU A 186 -18.79 2.08 4.83
C LEU A 186 -19.74 1.07 4.19
N LEU A 187 -19.67 0.94 2.86
CA LEU A 187 -20.54 0.05 2.08
C LEU A 187 -19.78 -1.21 1.67
N ASP A 188 -20.48 -2.35 1.56
CA ASP A 188 -19.93 -3.60 1.07
C ASP A 188 -19.48 -3.47 -0.40
N VAL A 189 -18.31 -4.00 -0.77
CA VAL A 189 -17.78 -3.94 -2.15
C VAL A 189 -18.67 -4.63 -3.18
N ARG A 190 -19.59 -5.49 -2.78
CA ARG A 190 -20.62 -6.05 -3.68
C ARG A 190 -21.59 -5.00 -4.23
N GLN A 191 -21.64 -3.82 -3.61
CA GLN A 191 -22.41 -2.66 -4.07
C GLN A 191 -21.57 -1.71 -4.91
N PHE A 192 -20.27 -2.02 -5.11
CA PHE A 192 -19.38 -1.16 -5.88
C PHE A 192 -19.70 -1.26 -7.38
N ASP A 193 -19.82 -0.10 -8.01
CA ASP A 193 -20.03 0.06 -9.44
C ASP A 193 -19.09 1.14 -9.96
N LEU A 194 -18.33 0.85 -11.00
CA LEU A 194 -17.31 1.75 -11.53
C LEU A 194 -17.90 3.08 -12.03
N GLU A 195 -19.02 3.03 -12.73
CA GLU A 195 -19.64 4.23 -13.30
C GLU A 195 -20.25 5.12 -12.21
N ALA A 196 -20.81 4.50 -11.16
CA ALA A 196 -21.41 5.23 -10.05
C ALA A 196 -20.34 5.80 -9.11
N HIS A 197 -19.25 5.07 -8.84
CA HIS A 197 -18.35 5.32 -7.72
C HIS A 197 -16.98 5.85 -8.14
N GLN A 198 -16.50 5.61 -9.38
CA GLN A 198 -15.20 6.08 -9.88
C GLN A 198 -15.26 6.85 -11.20
N THR A 199 -16.32 7.63 -11.42
CA THR A 199 -16.38 8.56 -12.57
C THR A 199 -15.53 9.80 -12.29
N LEU A 200 -14.49 10.02 -13.11
CA LEU A 200 -13.60 11.18 -12.99
C LEU A 200 -14.36 12.50 -13.05
N GLY A 201 -14.00 13.43 -12.17
CA GLY A 201 -14.63 14.75 -12.06
C GLY A 201 -15.98 14.76 -11.35
N ARG A 202 -16.47 13.62 -10.88
CA ARG A 202 -17.70 13.49 -10.08
C ARG A 202 -17.34 13.21 -8.61
N ALA A 203 -17.90 13.99 -7.71
CA ALA A 203 -17.77 13.76 -6.27
C ALA A 203 -19.09 13.20 -5.70
N PRO A 204 -19.05 12.31 -4.70
CA PRO A 204 -17.84 11.68 -4.13
C PRO A 204 -17.19 10.68 -5.10
N TYR A 205 -15.92 10.35 -4.84
CA TYR A 205 -15.14 9.40 -5.61
C TYR A 205 -14.58 8.33 -4.66
N ALA A 206 -14.89 7.06 -4.90
CA ALA A 206 -14.53 5.97 -4.00
C ALA A 206 -13.25 5.29 -4.47
N ASN A 207 -12.12 5.62 -3.87
CA ASN A 207 -10.82 5.04 -4.17
C ASN A 207 -10.16 4.33 -2.98
N ASN A 208 -10.75 4.44 -1.79
CA ASN A 208 -10.24 3.81 -0.58
C ASN A 208 -11.12 2.63 -0.17
N PHE A 209 -10.48 1.48 0.01
CA PHE A 209 -11.11 0.22 0.34
C PHE A 209 -10.53 -0.37 1.61
N VAL A 210 -11.38 -1.02 2.41
CA VAL A 210 -10.99 -1.77 3.60
C VAL A 210 -11.39 -3.22 3.42
N PHE A 211 -10.44 -4.13 3.60
CA PHE A 211 -10.69 -5.56 3.57
C PHE A 211 -10.28 -6.18 4.89
N GLU A 212 -11.19 -6.96 5.46
CA GLU A 212 -11.02 -7.62 6.75
C GLU A 212 -11.15 -9.13 6.58
N PRO A 213 -10.43 -9.95 7.37
CA PRO A 213 -10.62 -11.40 7.37
C PRO A 213 -12.07 -11.80 7.60
N GLY A 214 -12.62 -12.68 6.74
CA GLY A 214 -13.97 -13.21 6.85
C GLY A 214 -14.13 -14.26 7.93
#